data_865d98d6bd8fc4d3414cfd38b319ca19
#
_entry.id   865d98d6bd8fc4d3414cfd38b319ca19
#
_cell.length_a   1.000
_cell.length_b   1.000
_cell.length_c   1.000
_cell.angle_alpha   90.00
_cell.angle_beta   90.00
_cell.angle_gamma   90.00
#
_symmetry.space_group_name_H-M   'P 1'
#
loop_
_entity.id
_entity.type
_entity.pdbx_description
1 polymer ?
#
loop_
_entity_poly.entity_id
_entity_poly.type
_entity_poly.pdbx_seq_one_letter_code
_entity_poly.pdbx_strand_id
1 'polypeptide(L)'
;MSARPSEVSDPLLDEIGRQGAAMRGAAAVLVQQADVIRAIAGDRPDGRIVLTGMGSSLAAGHALVATLGRAGIPVDLVNAAELLHFGLPTLDAHTTLIVVSQSGRSVEVVRILERLHEQWEGRQ
;
A
#
# COMPACT_ATOMS: atom_id res chain seq x y z
N MET A 1 -26.54 -34.06 33.59
CA MET A 1 -25.49 -33.02 33.66
C MET A 1 -25.03 -32.81 32.21
N SER A 2 -25.65 -31.85 31.53
CA SER A 2 -25.42 -31.62 30.08
C SER A 2 -24.21 -30.72 29.94
N ALA A 3 -23.14 -31.23 29.36
CA ALA A 3 -21.96 -30.44 28.98
C ALA A 3 -22.38 -29.43 27.91
N ARG A 4 -22.18 -28.13 28.19
CA ARG A 4 -22.31 -27.09 27.14
C ARG A 4 -21.29 -27.39 26.05
N PRO A 5 -21.67 -27.28 24.75
CA PRO A 5 -20.69 -27.34 23.71
C PRO A 5 -19.66 -26.22 23.94
N SER A 6 -18.40 -26.56 23.96
CA SER A 6 -17.31 -25.57 23.95
C SER A 6 -17.54 -24.64 22.75
N GLU A 7 -17.68 -23.34 23.02
CA GLU A 7 -17.68 -22.32 21.97
C GLU A 7 -16.37 -22.48 21.19
N VAL A 8 -16.47 -23.10 20.03
CA VAL A 8 -15.36 -23.11 19.08
C VAL A 8 -15.27 -21.66 18.60
N SER A 9 -14.29 -20.92 19.11
CA SER A 9 -13.95 -19.59 18.60
C SER A 9 -13.71 -19.72 17.11
N ASP A 10 -14.46 -18.96 16.30
CA ASP A 10 -14.22 -18.87 14.87
C ASP A 10 -13.09 -17.84 14.66
N PRO A 11 -11.88 -18.29 14.24
CA PRO A 11 -10.73 -17.40 14.06
C PRO A 11 -11.02 -16.22 13.13
N LEU A 12 -11.88 -16.41 12.13
CA LEU A 12 -12.27 -15.37 11.19
C LEU A 12 -13.10 -14.27 11.87
N LEU A 13 -14.07 -14.64 12.70
CA LEU A 13 -14.87 -13.68 13.44
C LEU A 13 -14.03 -12.89 14.46
N ASP A 14 -13.09 -13.56 15.11
CA ASP A 14 -12.15 -12.91 16.02
C ASP A 14 -11.26 -11.90 15.28
N GLU A 15 -10.79 -12.26 14.08
CA GLU A 15 -9.97 -11.38 13.24
C GLU A 15 -10.77 -10.16 12.75
N ILE A 16 -11.99 -10.37 12.29
CA ILE A 16 -12.92 -9.29 11.91
C ILE A 16 -13.14 -8.33 13.09
N GLY A 17 -13.38 -8.88 14.29
CA GLY A 17 -13.60 -8.09 15.51
C GLY A 17 -12.41 -7.20 15.90
N ARG A 18 -11.18 -7.62 15.54
CA ARG A 18 -9.94 -6.88 15.84
C ARG A 18 -9.61 -5.80 14.81
N GLN A 19 -10.18 -5.84 13.60
CA GLN A 19 -9.82 -4.92 12.51
C GLN A 19 -9.94 -3.45 12.91
N GLY A 20 -11.03 -3.05 13.57
CA GLY A 20 -11.23 -1.67 13.96
C GLY A 20 -10.16 -1.13 14.93
N ALA A 21 -9.71 -1.97 15.86
CA ALA A 21 -8.62 -1.60 16.78
C ALA A 21 -7.28 -1.51 16.06
N ALA A 22 -6.99 -2.46 15.16
CA ALA A 22 -5.77 -2.47 14.35
C ALA A 22 -5.68 -1.23 13.45
N MET A 23 -6.78 -0.84 12.80
CA MET A 23 -6.82 0.37 11.96
C MET A 23 -6.58 1.65 12.77
N ARG A 24 -7.20 1.78 13.95
CA ARG A 24 -6.95 2.93 14.84
C ARG A 24 -5.49 2.98 15.31
N GLY A 25 -4.91 1.83 15.66
CA GLY A 25 -3.50 1.73 16.05
C GLY A 25 -2.58 2.15 14.91
N ALA A 26 -2.80 1.66 13.69
CA ALA A 26 -2.03 2.05 12.51
C ALA A 26 -2.15 3.55 12.22
N ALA A 27 -3.34 4.13 12.29
CA ALA A 27 -3.55 5.56 12.10
C ALA A 27 -2.78 6.40 13.14
N ALA A 28 -2.76 5.98 14.40
CA ALA A 28 -2.02 6.67 15.46
C ALA A 28 -0.50 6.65 15.18
N VAL A 29 0.05 5.51 14.74
CA VAL A 29 1.47 5.40 14.36
C VAL A 29 1.80 6.29 13.17
N LEU A 30 0.94 6.33 12.14
CA LEU A 30 1.15 7.18 10.96
C LEU A 30 1.16 8.67 11.33
N VAL A 31 0.29 9.10 12.23
CA VAL A 31 0.29 10.49 12.73
C VAL A 31 1.60 10.83 13.46
N GLN A 32 2.11 9.91 14.27
CA GLN A 32 3.41 10.11 14.95
C GLN A 32 4.59 10.15 13.98
N GLN A 33 4.49 9.49 12.84
CA GLN A 33 5.53 9.44 11.80
C GLN A 33 5.32 10.46 10.68
N ALA A 34 4.36 11.38 10.82
CA ALA A 34 4.00 12.32 9.77
C ALA A 34 5.18 13.13 9.21
N ASP A 35 6.10 13.54 10.07
CA ASP A 35 7.27 14.33 9.64
C ASP A 35 8.28 13.47 8.85
N VAL A 36 8.46 12.21 9.24
CA VAL A 36 9.30 11.26 8.48
C VAL A 36 8.69 11.00 7.11
N ILE A 37 7.37 10.77 7.06
CA ILE A 37 6.64 10.54 5.80
C ILE A 37 6.74 11.76 4.90
N ARG A 38 6.57 12.98 5.44
CA ARG A 38 6.76 14.22 4.67
C ARG A 38 8.19 14.37 4.14
N ALA A 39 9.20 14.05 4.95
CA ALA A 39 10.59 14.09 4.52
C ALA A 39 10.89 13.11 3.37
N ILE A 40 10.30 11.90 3.42
CA ILE A 40 10.44 10.89 2.35
C ILE A 40 9.69 11.33 1.08
N ALA A 41 8.46 11.81 1.23
CA ALA A 41 7.64 12.26 0.10
C ALA A 41 8.26 13.47 -0.62
N GLY A 42 9.02 14.29 0.12
CA GLY A 42 9.60 15.52 -0.40
C GLY A 42 8.53 16.58 -0.73
N ASP A 43 9.00 17.76 -1.06
CA ASP A 43 8.15 18.83 -1.58
C ASP A 43 8.10 18.73 -3.11
N ARG A 44 7.17 17.91 -3.62
CA ARG A 44 7.01 17.64 -5.05
C ARG A 44 5.59 17.99 -5.51
N PRO A 45 5.26 19.27 -5.62
CA PRO A 45 3.91 19.70 -5.99
C PRO A 45 3.44 19.21 -7.37
N ASP A 46 4.39 18.96 -8.28
CA ASP A 46 4.12 18.55 -9.66
C ASP A 46 4.38 17.06 -9.92
N GLY A 47 4.62 16.27 -8.88
CA GLY A 47 4.95 14.85 -8.99
C GLY A 47 3.73 13.98 -9.27
N ARG A 48 3.89 12.99 -10.16
CA ARG A 48 2.90 11.93 -10.38
C ARG A 48 2.92 10.95 -9.20
N ILE A 49 1.75 10.56 -8.71
CA ILE A 49 1.62 9.51 -7.71
C ILE A 49 1.07 8.26 -8.37
N VAL A 50 1.78 7.16 -8.25
CA VAL A 50 1.34 5.83 -8.68
C VAL A 50 1.21 4.95 -7.44
N LEU A 51 0.04 4.39 -7.23
CA LEU A 51 -0.24 3.43 -6.17
C LEU A 51 -0.43 2.05 -6.78
N THR A 52 0.26 1.06 -6.22
CA THR A 52 0.21 -0.31 -6.71
C THR A 52 0.08 -1.33 -5.59
N GLY A 53 -0.44 -2.48 -5.93
CA GLY A 53 -0.63 -3.62 -5.03
C GLY A 53 -1.31 -4.77 -5.75
N MET A 54 -1.53 -5.87 -5.03
CA MET A 54 -2.25 -7.05 -5.53
C MET A 54 -3.51 -7.32 -4.71
N GLY A 55 -4.58 -7.75 -5.37
CA GLY A 55 -5.82 -8.21 -4.73
C GLY A 55 -6.39 -7.18 -3.75
N SER A 56 -6.57 -7.58 -2.48
CA SER A 56 -7.12 -6.72 -1.43
C SER A 56 -6.24 -5.51 -1.10
N SER A 57 -4.92 -5.62 -1.27
CA SER A 57 -4.00 -4.50 -1.11
C SER A 57 -4.24 -3.40 -2.16
N LEU A 58 -4.51 -3.79 -3.41
CA LEU A 58 -4.92 -2.86 -4.46
C LEU A 58 -6.28 -2.24 -4.16
N ALA A 59 -7.24 -3.08 -3.70
CA ALA A 59 -8.58 -2.60 -3.34
C ALA A 59 -8.55 -1.53 -2.25
N ALA A 60 -7.68 -1.66 -1.25
CA ALA A 60 -7.47 -0.66 -0.21
C ALA A 60 -7.01 0.69 -0.77
N GLY A 61 -6.30 0.68 -1.90
CA GLY A 61 -5.83 1.88 -2.58
C GLY A 61 -6.95 2.79 -3.11
N HIS A 62 -8.13 2.26 -3.41
CA HIS A 62 -9.25 3.07 -3.90
C HIS A 62 -9.67 4.16 -2.90
N ALA A 63 -9.59 3.90 -1.59
CA ALA A 63 -9.90 4.89 -0.58
C ALA A 63 -8.91 6.06 -0.61
N LEU A 64 -7.61 5.76 -0.83
CA LEU A 64 -6.58 6.80 -0.96
C LEU A 64 -6.78 7.62 -2.24
N VAL A 65 -7.06 6.97 -3.38
CA VAL A 65 -7.35 7.65 -4.64
C VAL A 65 -8.53 8.62 -4.49
N ALA A 66 -9.62 8.17 -3.87
CA ALA A 66 -10.78 9.01 -3.62
C ALA A 66 -10.46 10.19 -2.70
N THR A 67 -9.67 9.97 -1.66
CA THR A 67 -9.29 11.01 -0.69
C THR A 67 -8.39 12.08 -1.31
N LEU A 68 -7.34 11.66 -2.01
CA LEU A 68 -6.42 12.57 -2.68
C LEU A 68 -7.06 13.27 -3.87
N GLY A 69 -7.91 12.56 -4.63
CA GLY A 69 -8.67 13.17 -5.73
C GLY A 69 -9.60 14.30 -5.27
N ARG A 70 -10.21 14.19 -4.09
CA ARG A 70 -10.98 15.28 -3.48
C ARG A 70 -10.11 16.49 -3.11
N ALA A 71 -8.85 16.28 -2.83
CA ALA A 71 -7.86 17.32 -2.58
C ALA A 71 -7.23 17.88 -3.88
N GLY A 72 -7.68 17.43 -5.05
CA GLY A 72 -7.12 17.83 -6.34
C GLY A 72 -5.80 17.17 -6.70
N ILE A 73 -5.42 16.12 -5.98
CA ILE A 73 -4.17 15.37 -6.19
C ILE A 73 -4.50 14.09 -6.97
N PRO A 74 -4.12 14.00 -8.26
CA PRO A 74 -4.36 12.80 -9.05
C PRO A 74 -3.45 11.65 -8.61
N VAL A 75 -4.01 10.45 -8.51
CA VAL A 75 -3.30 9.21 -8.20
C VAL A 75 -3.68 8.15 -9.20
N ASP A 76 -2.70 7.58 -9.86
CA ASP A 76 -2.89 6.43 -10.73
C ASP A 76 -2.87 5.14 -9.89
N LEU A 77 -3.95 4.38 -9.94
CA LEU A 77 -4.06 3.08 -9.29
C LEU A 77 -3.80 1.98 -10.31
N VAL A 78 -2.70 1.27 -10.19
CA VAL A 78 -2.24 0.27 -11.17
C VAL A 78 -2.05 -1.07 -10.47
N ASN A 79 -2.55 -2.15 -11.06
CA ASN A 79 -2.28 -3.50 -10.57
C ASN A 79 -0.78 -3.81 -10.64
N ALA A 80 -0.21 -4.46 -9.62
CA ALA A 80 1.24 -4.70 -9.58
C ALA A 80 1.72 -5.59 -10.73
N ALA A 81 0.92 -6.53 -11.21
CA ALA A 81 1.28 -7.32 -12.39
C ALA A 81 1.32 -6.45 -13.67
N GLU A 82 0.36 -5.56 -13.86
CA GLU A 82 0.36 -4.61 -14.99
C GLU A 82 1.55 -3.66 -14.92
N LEU A 83 1.82 -3.12 -13.73
CA LEU A 83 2.98 -2.25 -13.52
C LEU A 83 4.28 -2.97 -13.83
N LEU A 84 4.44 -4.21 -13.34
CA LEU A 84 5.64 -5.02 -13.56
C LEU A 84 5.90 -5.30 -15.05
N HIS A 85 4.85 -5.66 -15.79
CA HIS A 85 5.01 -6.11 -17.17
C HIS A 85 4.97 -4.99 -18.20
N PHE A 86 4.26 -3.90 -17.91
CA PHE A 86 4.00 -2.85 -18.91
C PHE A 86 4.29 -1.44 -18.40
N GLY A 87 4.14 -1.19 -17.10
CA GLY A 87 4.14 0.16 -16.55
C GLY A 87 5.49 0.68 -16.06
N LEU A 88 6.47 -0.19 -15.74
CA LEU A 88 7.75 0.25 -15.18
C LEU A 88 8.46 1.33 -16.02
N PRO A 89 8.49 1.26 -17.36
CA PRO A 89 9.11 2.31 -18.16
C PRO A 89 8.43 3.67 -18.08
N THR A 90 7.21 3.74 -17.56
CA THR A 90 6.48 5.01 -17.38
C THR A 90 6.79 5.72 -16.07
N LEU A 91 7.52 5.07 -15.17
CA LEU A 91 7.98 5.65 -13.93
C LEU A 91 9.25 6.46 -14.16
N ASP A 92 9.23 7.70 -13.74
CA ASP A 92 10.35 8.63 -13.88
C ASP A 92 10.82 9.17 -12.51
N ALA A 93 11.79 10.06 -12.54
CA ALA A 93 12.35 10.66 -11.33
C ALA A 93 11.34 11.57 -10.57
N HIS A 94 10.24 11.95 -11.20
CA HIS A 94 9.17 12.76 -10.60
C HIS A 94 8.00 11.91 -10.10
N THR A 95 8.05 10.59 -10.29
CA THR A 95 7.01 9.66 -9.85
C THR A 95 7.24 9.23 -8.41
N THR A 96 6.24 9.41 -7.56
CA THR A 96 6.18 8.79 -6.24
C THR A 96 5.42 7.48 -6.35
N LEU A 97 6.13 6.36 -6.18
CA LEU A 97 5.51 5.03 -6.17
C LEU A 97 5.16 4.61 -4.75
N ILE A 98 3.88 4.36 -4.51
CA ILE A 98 3.36 3.82 -3.25
C ILE A 98 3.00 2.36 -3.48
N VAL A 99 3.69 1.45 -2.81
CA VAL A 99 3.47 0.01 -2.90
C VAL A 99 2.75 -0.47 -1.66
N VAL A 100 1.57 -1.07 -1.84
CA VAL A 100 0.78 -1.64 -0.73
C VAL A 100 0.87 -3.15 -0.78
N SER A 101 1.39 -3.76 0.28
CA SER A 101 1.49 -5.21 0.41
C SER A 101 1.35 -5.62 1.87
N GLN A 102 0.39 -6.51 2.16
CA GLN A 102 0.18 -7.04 3.50
C GLN A 102 1.34 -7.96 3.92
N SER A 103 1.71 -8.89 3.05
CA SER A 103 2.71 -9.91 3.36
C SER A 103 4.15 -9.49 3.02
N GLY A 104 4.32 -8.48 2.16
CA GLY A 104 5.59 -8.12 1.55
C GLY A 104 6.18 -9.20 0.63
N ARG A 105 5.42 -10.25 0.31
CA ARG A 105 5.89 -11.46 -0.39
C ARG A 105 5.22 -11.69 -1.75
N SER A 106 4.32 -10.81 -2.19
CA SER A 106 3.76 -10.90 -3.54
C SER A 106 4.90 -10.84 -4.56
N VAL A 107 4.96 -11.82 -5.44
CA VAL A 107 6.06 -11.97 -6.41
C VAL A 107 6.20 -10.71 -7.27
N GLU A 108 5.09 -10.17 -7.72
CA GLU A 108 5.03 -8.95 -8.53
C GLU A 108 5.62 -7.76 -7.78
N VAL A 109 5.24 -7.60 -6.51
CA VAL A 109 5.73 -6.50 -5.66
C VAL A 109 7.24 -6.62 -5.44
N VAL A 110 7.72 -7.80 -5.10
CA VAL A 110 9.17 -8.05 -4.90
C VAL A 110 9.93 -7.73 -6.18
N ARG A 111 9.48 -8.22 -7.33
CA ARG A 111 10.14 -7.99 -8.62
C ARG A 111 10.10 -6.54 -9.08
N ILE A 112 9.04 -5.79 -8.77
CA ILE A 112 9.02 -4.34 -9.02
C ILE A 112 10.15 -3.66 -8.25
N LEU A 113 10.28 -3.95 -6.96
CA LEU A 113 11.30 -3.35 -6.11
C LEU A 113 12.73 -3.73 -6.56
N GLU A 114 12.95 -5.00 -6.91
CA GLU A 114 14.23 -5.48 -7.45
C GLU A 114 14.61 -4.72 -8.74
N ARG A 115 13.70 -4.64 -9.71
CA ARG A 115 13.97 -3.94 -10.98
C ARG A 115 14.20 -2.44 -10.80
N LEU A 116 13.46 -1.80 -9.89
CA LEU A 116 13.68 -0.40 -9.58
C LEU A 116 15.03 -0.16 -8.91
N HIS A 117 15.44 -1.06 -8.03
CA HIS A 117 16.75 -1.02 -7.37
C HIS A 117 17.89 -1.16 -8.37
N GLU A 118 17.83 -2.15 -9.28
CA GLU A 118 18.79 -2.36 -10.35
C GLU A 118 18.92 -1.13 -11.29
N GLN A 119 17.78 -0.53 -11.65
CA GLN A 119 17.76 0.68 -12.48
C GLN A 119 18.35 1.90 -11.76
N TRP A 120 18.24 1.96 -10.45
CA TRP A 120 18.77 3.05 -9.64
C TRP A 120 20.30 2.94 -9.48
N GLU A 121 20.80 1.75 -9.17
CA GLU A 121 22.24 1.50 -9.07
C GLU A 121 22.96 1.67 -10.41
N GLY A 122 22.34 1.31 -11.53
CA GLY A 122 22.90 1.50 -12.87
C GLY A 122 22.97 2.94 -13.36
N ARG A 123 22.46 3.92 -12.59
CA ARG A 123 22.51 5.36 -12.91
C ARG A 123 23.55 6.15 -12.09
N GLN A 124 24.28 5.48 -11.21
CA GLN A 124 25.42 6.06 -10.48
C GLN A 124 26.73 5.74 -11.20
#